data_2dffe0f0b0d1805308c31a38711979f6
#
_entry.id   2dffe0f0b0d1805308c31a38711979f6
#
_cell.length_a   1.000
_cell.length_b   1.000
_cell.length_c   1.000
_cell.angle_alpha   90.00
_cell.angle_beta   90.00
_cell.angle_gamma   90.00
#
_symmetry.space_group_name_H-M   'P 1'
#
loop_
_entity.id
_entity.type
_entity.pdbx_description
1 polymer ?
#
loop_
_entity_poly.entity_id
_entity_poly.type
_entity_poly.pdbx_seq_one_letter_code
_entity_poly.pdbx_strand_id
1 'polypeptide(L)'
;MHCKAGADRTGIMTFALLTLLGCEYRDIAIDYLFTNFAQEGQRDINSEFKVWWGKLDNYEGETKAEKCKNWLLSKGIEESKLEHISEIFIDGYKPKISLNNNDIKIFNSNEISKSKIVELKDINFFK
;
A
#
# COMPACT_ATOMS: atom_id res chain seq x y z
N MET A 1 5.19 -2.42 -11.57
CA MET A 1 4.87 -0.97 -11.44
C MET A 1 6.12 -0.18 -11.75
N HIS A 2 6.07 0.79 -12.69
CA HIS A 2 7.22 1.64 -13.02
C HIS A 2 6.76 3.01 -13.54
N CYS A 3 7.62 4.01 -13.42
CA CYS A 3 7.54 5.29 -14.13
C CYS A 3 8.81 5.46 -14.97
N LYS A 4 9.09 6.66 -15.51
CA LYS A 4 10.26 6.87 -16.36
C LYS A 4 11.57 6.53 -15.63
N ALA A 5 11.78 7.07 -14.42
CA ALA A 5 13.00 6.87 -13.62
C ALA A 5 12.85 5.80 -12.50
N GLY A 6 11.64 5.31 -12.25
CA GLY A 6 11.37 4.39 -11.14
C GLY A 6 11.38 5.03 -9.74
N ALA A 7 11.82 6.28 -9.61
CA ALA A 7 12.13 6.91 -8.34
C ALA A 7 11.04 7.87 -7.82
N ASP A 8 10.43 8.68 -8.67
CA ASP A 8 9.50 9.72 -8.23
C ASP A 8 8.09 9.15 -8.00
N ARG A 9 7.31 8.96 -9.06
CA ARG A 9 5.94 8.43 -8.96
C ARG A 9 5.92 7.00 -8.43
N THR A 10 6.81 6.14 -8.88
CA THR A 10 6.95 4.78 -8.38
C THR A 10 7.44 4.81 -6.94
N GLY A 11 8.41 5.65 -6.61
CA GLY A 11 8.96 5.79 -5.27
C GLY A 11 7.90 6.18 -4.23
N ILE A 12 7.05 7.18 -4.51
CA ILE A 12 5.98 7.56 -3.58
C ILE A 12 4.91 6.47 -3.44
N MET A 13 4.62 5.72 -4.50
CA MET A 13 3.68 4.60 -4.43
C MET A 13 4.23 3.44 -3.60
N THR A 14 5.50 3.10 -3.77
CA THR A 14 6.18 2.07 -2.97
C THR A 14 6.28 2.51 -1.51
N PHE A 15 6.67 3.77 -1.26
CA PHE A 15 6.67 4.37 0.08
C PHE A 15 5.31 4.22 0.76
N ALA A 16 4.23 4.60 0.09
CA ALA A 16 2.88 4.52 0.63
C ALA A 16 2.48 3.05 0.93
N LEU A 17 2.78 2.13 0.01
CA LEU A 17 2.49 0.71 0.17
C LEU A 17 3.24 0.12 1.37
N LEU A 18 4.56 0.28 1.43
CA LEU A 18 5.37 -0.29 2.52
C LEU A 18 5.01 0.32 3.88
N THR A 19 4.70 1.63 3.92
CA THR A 19 4.26 2.28 5.16
C THR A 19 2.89 1.77 5.61
N LEU A 20 1.94 1.61 4.69
CA LEU A 20 0.61 1.05 4.97
C LEU A 20 0.71 -0.37 5.54
N LEU A 21 1.62 -1.17 5.01
CA LEU A 21 1.88 -2.54 5.45
C LEU A 21 2.65 -2.63 6.79
N GLY A 22 3.05 -1.49 7.36
CA GLY A 22 3.72 -1.43 8.66
C GLY A 22 5.21 -1.75 8.62
N CYS A 23 5.85 -1.65 7.46
CA CYS A 23 7.31 -1.77 7.35
C CYS A 23 8.02 -0.69 8.16
N GLU A 24 9.20 -1.02 8.68
CA GLU A 24 10.00 -0.08 9.47
C GLU A 24 10.60 1.02 8.58
N TYR A 25 10.83 2.19 9.19
CA TYR A 25 11.46 3.33 8.52
C TYR A 25 12.73 2.94 7.76
N ARG A 26 13.58 2.13 8.39
CA ARG A 26 14.86 1.71 7.81
C ARG A 26 14.66 0.93 6.50
N ASP A 27 13.73 0.01 6.48
CA ASP A 27 13.50 -0.86 5.32
C ASP A 27 12.91 -0.08 4.16
N ILE A 28 11.97 0.82 4.44
CA ILE A 28 11.38 1.72 3.45
C ILE A 28 12.45 2.68 2.89
N ALA A 29 13.34 3.18 3.76
CA ALA A 29 14.44 4.06 3.35
C ALA A 29 15.46 3.34 2.46
N ILE A 30 15.78 2.09 2.77
CA ILE A 30 16.67 1.26 1.97
C ILE A 30 16.06 1.03 0.58
N ASP A 31 14.78 0.66 0.50
CA ASP A 31 14.07 0.49 -0.78
C ASP A 31 14.15 1.76 -1.62
N TYR A 32 13.86 2.92 -1.03
CA TYR A 32 13.97 4.20 -1.71
C TYR A 32 15.38 4.47 -2.25
N LEU A 33 16.42 4.18 -1.46
CA LEU A 33 17.82 4.38 -1.87
C LEU A 33 18.29 3.39 -2.94
N PHE A 34 17.64 2.22 -3.06
CA PHE A 34 17.94 1.28 -4.15
C PHE A 34 17.73 1.89 -5.54
N THR A 35 16.90 2.92 -5.66
CA THR A 35 16.73 3.65 -6.93
C THR A 35 18.01 4.31 -7.42
N ASN A 36 19.00 4.53 -6.54
CA ASN A 36 20.30 5.09 -6.91
C ASN A 36 21.18 4.14 -7.75
N PHE A 37 20.83 2.86 -7.82
CA PHE A 37 21.47 1.91 -8.76
C PHE A 37 21.00 2.12 -10.21
N ALA A 38 19.90 2.83 -10.43
CA ALA A 38 19.51 3.28 -11.75
C ALA A 38 20.36 4.49 -12.18
N GLN A 39 20.62 4.64 -13.47
CA GLN A 39 21.53 5.66 -14.01
C GLN A 39 21.02 7.11 -13.93
N GLU A 40 19.82 7.34 -13.45
CA GLU A 40 19.18 8.66 -13.42
C GLU A 40 19.16 9.27 -12.00
N GLY A 41 20.22 9.98 -11.65
CA GLY A 41 20.29 10.88 -10.51
C GLY A 41 20.42 10.19 -9.14
N GLN A 42 21.14 10.82 -8.25
CA GLN A 42 21.27 10.36 -6.87
C GLN A 42 20.09 10.85 -6.03
N ARG A 43 19.50 9.93 -5.26
CA ARG A 43 18.45 10.21 -4.27
C ARG A 43 19.08 10.29 -2.88
N ASP A 44 18.66 11.27 -2.12
CA ASP A 44 19.05 11.45 -0.73
C ASP A 44 17.83 11.23 0.17
N ILE A 45 18.01 10.45 1.22
CA ILE A 45 16.97 10.22 2.23
C ILE A 45 16.49 11.51 2.91
N ASN A 46 17.34 12.53 2.96
CA ASN A 46 17.01 13.83 3.56
C ASN A 46 16.22 14.75 2.62
N SER A 47 16.00 14.35 1.38
CA SER A 47 15.21 15.09 0.40
C SER A 47 13.71 14.75 0.48
N GLU A 48 13.14 14.28 -0.61
CA GLU A 48 11.70 14.01 -0.74
C GLU A 48 11.22 12.93 0.23
N PHE A 49 12.02 11.89 0.50
CA PHE A 49 11.65 10.81 1.40
C PHE A 49 11.33 11.32 2.82
N LYS A 50 12.21 12.16 3.37
CA LYS A 50 12.02 12.75 4.70
C LYS A 50 10.78 13.66 4.73
N VAL A 51 10.52 14.38 3.64
CA VAL A 51 9.32 15.21 3.51
C VAL A 51 8.06 14.35 3.50
N TRP A 52 8.05 13.24 2.75
CA TRP A 52 6.90 12.33 2.73
C TRP A 52 6.65 11.71 4.12
N TRP A 53 7.73 11.25 4.77
CA TRP A 53 7.63 10.68 6.12
C TRP A 53 7.05 11.67 7.14
N GLY A 54 7.53 12.92 7.11
CA GLY A 54 7.05 13.99 8.00
C GLY A 54 5.61 14.42 7.72
N LYS A 55 5.19 14.43 6.46
CA LYS A 55 3.81 14.79 6.10
C LYS A 55 2.76 13.84 6.68
N LEU A 56 3.11 12.59 6.94
CA LEU A 56 2.22 11.64 7.58
C LEU A 56 1.85 12.04 9.01
N ASP A 57 2.69 12.83 9.69
CA ASP A 57 2.40 13.31 11.06
C ASP A 57 1.23 14.29 11.13
N ASN A 58 0.80 14.82 10.00
CA ASN A 58 -0.40 15.66 9.94
C ASN A 58 -1.72 14.85 9.97
N TYR A 59 -1.64 13.53 9.98
CA TYR A 59 -2.80 12.65 9.99
C TYR A 59 -2.90 11.91 11.33
N GLU A 60 -4.12 11.62 11.74
CA GLU A 60 -4.39 10.89 12.98
C GLU A 60 -3.86 9.45 12.91
N GLY A 61 -3.49 8.90 14.07
CA GLY A 61 -3.01 7.53 14.22
C GLY A 61 -1.87 7.44 15.23
N GLU A 62 -1.73 6.29 15.87
CA GLU A 62 -0.63 6.02 16.81
C GLU A 62 0.63 5.58 16.06
N THR A 63 0.45 4.86 14.97
CA THR A 63 1.54 4.33 14.14
C THR A 63 1.63 5.04 12.79
N LYS A 64 2.79 4.97 12.13
CA LYS A 64 2.94 5.50 10.78
C LYS A 64 2.05 4.77 9.76
N ALA A 65 1.76 3.50 9.96
CA ALA A 65 0.83 2.75 9.13
C ALA A 65 -0.59 3.31 9.22
N GLU A 66 -1.08 3.61 10.42
CA GLU A 66 -2.40 4.23 10.62
C GLU A 66 -2.47 5.64 10.03
N LYS A 67 -1.44 6.46 10.24
CA LYS A 67 -1.32 7.79 9.64
C LYS A 67 -1.32 7.72 8.11
N CYS A 68 -0.62 6.75 7.54
CA CYS A 68 -0.59 6.50 6.10
C CYS A 68 -1.97 6.04 5.60
N LYS A 69 -2.65 5.15 6.31
CA LYS A 69 -4.03 4.74 6.01
C LYS A 69 -4.95 5.96 5.95
N ASN A 70 -4.92 6.81 6.99
CA ASN A 70 -5.76 8.00 7.07
C ASN A 70 -5.42 9.03 5.98
N TRP A 71 -4.14 9.17 5.63
CA TRP A 71 -3.73 9.96 4.48
C TRP A 71 -4.36 9.44 3.17
N LEU A 72 -4.29 8.13 2.91
CA LEU A 72 -4.85 7.51 1.70
C LEU A 72 -6.37 7.65 1.64
N LEU A 73 -7.07 7.46 2.77
CA LEU A 73 -8.51 7.70 2.89
C LEU A 73 -8.87 9.16 2.55
N SER A 74 -8.08 10.12 3.02
CA SER A 74 -8.27 11.55 2.70
C SER A 74 -8.11 11.86 1.21
N LYS A 75 -7.45 10.99 0.44
CA LYS A 75 -7.31 11.08 -1.02
C LYS A 75 -8.43 10.36 -1.78
N GLY A 76 -9.44 9.87 -1.07
CA GLY A 76 -10.60 9.21 -1.66
C GLY A 76 -10.42 7.74 -1.99
N ILE A 77 -9.38 7.09 -1.45
CA ILE A 77 -9.23 5.64 -1.56
C ILE A 77 -10.15 4.99 -0.52
N GLU A 78 -10.96 4.03 -0.97
CA GLU A 78 -11.90 3.32 -0.10
C GLU A 78 -11.16 2.42 0.90
N GLU A 79 -11.65 2.35 2.13
CA GLU A 79 -11.06 1.54 3.19
C GLU A 79 -10.98 0.05 2.82
N SER A 80 -12.02 -0.48 2.19
CA SER A 80 -12.07 -1.87 1.71
C SER A 80 -10.93 -2.22 0.75
N LYS A 81 -10.49 -1.25 -0.07
CA LYS A 81 -9.35 -1.45 -0.98
C LYS A 81 -8.03 -1.49 -0.22
N LEU A 82 -7.87 -0.67 0.81
CA LEU A 82 -6.67 -0.69 1.66
C LEU A 82 -6.57 -1.99 2.47
N GLU A 83 -7.69 -2.50 2.96
CA GLU A 83 -7.75 -3.79 3.65
C GLU A 83 -7.41 -4.94 2.70
N HIS A 84 -7.94 -4.91 1.48
CA HIS A 84 -7.62 -5.93 0.48
C HIS A 84 -6.13 -5.95 0.09
N ILE A 85 -5.47 -4.80 0.05
CA ILE A 85 -4.02 -4.72 -0.11
C ILE A 85 -3.32 -5.45 1.04
N SER A 86 -3.73 -5.21 2.27
CA SER A 86 -3.15 -5.87 3.45
C SER A 86 -3.37 -7.39 3.44
N GLU A 87 -4.54 -7.84 2.99
CA GLU A 87 -4.83 -9.27 2.81
C GLU A 87 -3.91 -9.95 1.78
N ILE A 88 -3.55 -9.23 0.72
CA ILE A 88 -2.68 -9.79 -0.34
C ILE A 88 -1.23 -9.91 0.15
N PHE A 89 -0.74 -8.91 0.90
CA PHE A 89 0.69 -8.78 1.20
C PHE A 89 1.09 -9.28 2.59
N ILE A 90 0.14 -9.45 3.51
CA ILE A 90 0.43 -9.87 4.88
C ILE A 90 -0.15 -11.28 5.11
N ASP A 91 0.72 -12.26 5.30
CA ASP A 91 0.32 -13.61 5.65
C ASP A 91 -0.46 -13.64 6.97
N GLY A 92 -1.63 -14.29 6.94
CA GLY A 92 -2.48 -14.41 8.14
C GLY A 92 -3.19 -13.11 8.54
N TYR A 93 -3.16 -12.08 7.71
CA TYR A 93 -3.95 -10.87 7.94
C TYR A 93 -5.43 -11.22 8.11
N LYS A 94 -6.01 -10.74 9.21
CA LYS A 94 -7.45 -10.83 9.47
C LYS A 94 -8.00 -9.42 9.50
N PRO A 95 -8.84 -9.03 8.54
CA PRO A 95 -9.46 -7.72 8.55
C PRO A 95 -10.28 -7.56 9.84
N LYS A 96 -10.24 -6.37 10.43
CA LYS A 96 -11.09 -6.01 11.57
C LYS A 96 -12.52 -5.77 11.06
N ILE A 97 -13.17 -6.82 10.58
CA ILE A 97 -14.59 -6.73 10.18
C ILE A 97 -15.40 -6.84 11.46
N SER A 98 -16.08 -5.77 11.83
CA SER A 98 -17.23 -5.87 12.72
C SER A 98 -18.37 -6.48 11.91
N LEU A 99 -18.43 -7.80 11.87
CA LEU A 99 -19.53 -8.51 11.26
C LEU A 99 -20.81 -8.23 12.08
N ASN A 100 -21.70 -7.44 11.52
CA ASN A 100 -23.09 -7.52 11.91
C ASN A 100 -23.59 -8.92 11.55
N ASN A 101 -24.12 -9.65 12.52
CA ASN A 101 -24.56 -11.05 12.39
C ASN A 101 -25.57 -11.32 11.26
N ASN A 102 -26.02 -10.30 10.54
CA ASN A 102 -27.00 -10.41 9.45
C ASN A 102 -26.36 -10.50 8.05
N ASP A 103 -25.04 -10.34 7.92
CA ASP A 103 -24.36 -10.30 6.61
C ASP A 103 -23.56 -11.57 6.30
N ILE A 104 -23.70 -12.63 7.10
CA ILE A 104 -23.06 -13.92 6.82
C ILE A 104 -23.84 -14.61 5.69
N LYS A 105 -23.62 -14.18 4.45
CA LYS A 105 -23.83 -15.05 3.29
C LYS A 105 -22.66 -16.01 3.24
N ILE A 106 -22.94 -17.29 3.50
CA ILE A 106 -21.99 -18.38 3.32
C ILE A 106 -21.68 -18.46 1.82
N PHE A 107 -20.58 -17.83 1.41
CA PHE A 107 -20.05 -18.03 0.07
C PHE A 107 -19.41 -19.42 0.00
N ASN A 108 -19.89 -20.24 -0.92
CA ASN A 108 -19.33 -21.56 -1.18
C ASN A 108 -17.88 -21.38 -1.66
N SER A 109 -16.92 -22.10 -1.08
CA SER A 109 -15.48 -21.98 -1.36
C SER A 109 -15.12 -22.10 -2.85
N ASN A 110 -15.99 -22.74 -3.65
CA ASN A 110 -15.83 -22.89 -5.09
C ASN A 110 -16.17 -21.61 -5.91
N GLU A 111 -16.93 -20.67 -5.34
CA GLU A 111 -17.24 -19.40 -6.04
C GLU A 111 -16.17 -18.34 -5.77
N ILE A 112 -15.52 -18.38 -4.61
CA ILE A 112 -14.42 -17.47 -4.26
C ILE A 112 -13.23 -17.63 -5.20
N SER A 113 -12.92 -18.87 -5.58
CA SER A 113 -11.80 -19.15 -6.50
C SER A 113 -12.04 -18.66 -7.93
N LYS A 114 -13.30 -18.65 -8.39
CA LYS A 114 -13.64 -18.19 -9.74
C LYS A 114 -13.71 -16.67 -9.85
N SER A 115 -14.24 -15.98 -8.84
CA SER A 115 -14.31 -14.52 -8.85
C SER A 115 -12.93 -13.86 -8.73
N LYS A 116 -12.01 -14.41 -7.91
CA LYS A 116 -10.63 -13.91 -7.81
C LYS A 116 -9.85 -14.04 -9.12
N ILE A 117 -10.08 -15.10 -9.88
CA ILE A 117 -9.39 -15.31 -11.18
C ILE A 117 -9.91 -14.33 -12.24
N VAL A 118 -11.17 -13.94 -12.20
CA VAL A 118 -11.76 -12.99 -13.16
C VAL A 118 -11.27 -11.56 -12.87
N GLU A 119 -11.24 -11.13 -11.60
CA GLU A 119 -10.73 -9.79 -11.24
C GLU A 119 -9.24 -9.60 -11.54
N LEU A 120 -8.41 -10.64 -11.40
CA LEU A 120 -6.99 -10.56 -11.75
C LEU A 120 -6.74 -10.52 -13.26
N LYS A 121 -7.68 -10.99 -14.09
CA LYS A 121 -7.58 -10.92 -15.56
C LYS A 121 -7.98 -9.55 -16.12
N ASP A 122 -8.86 -8.83 -15.42
CA ASP A 122 -9.35 -7.52 -15.86
C ASP A 122 -8.46 -6.37 -15.39
N ILE A 123 -7.55 -6.61 -14.45
CA ILE A 123 -6.54 -5.63 -14.05
C ILE A 123 -5.36 -5.71 -15.02
N ASN A 124 -5.46 -4.95 -16.09
CA ASN A 124 -4.41 -4.84 -17.09
C ASN A 124 -3.28 -3.95 -16.57
N PHE A 125 -2.40 -4.49 -15.71
CA PHE A 125 -1.25 -3.79 -15.12
C PHE A 125 -0.16 -3.42 -16.13
N PHE A 126 -0.30 -3.78 -17.41
CA PHE A 126 0.74 -3.66 -18.45
C PHE A 126 0.32 -2.83 -19.66
N LYS A 127 -0.50 -1.86 -19.46
CA LYS A 127 -0.70 -0.84 -20.51
C LYS A 127 -0.24 0.53 -20.07
#